data_92176d8c68a728a1ab1a0ca5bde83e05
#
_entry.id   92176d8c68a728a1ab1a0ca5bde83e05
#
_cell.length_a   1.000
_cell.length_b   1.000
_cell.length_c   1.000
_cell.angle_alpha   90.00
_cell.angle_beta   90.00
_cell.angle_gamma   90.00
#
_symmetry.space_group_name_H-M   'P 1'
#
loop_
_entity.id
_entity.type
_entity.pdbx_description
1 polymer ?
#
loop_
_entity_poly.entity_id
_entity_poly.type
_entity_poly.pdbx_seq_one_letter_code
_entity_poly.pdbx_strand_id
1 'polypeptide(L)'
;MNITEIKELLAGTPTAEQLATLAADERKGVQKLLAAYNKRLEKAAAEKERFTAMLKLERELYAEGCELIAGVDEAGRGPLAGPLVIAAVILPKDVFISGLNDSKQLSAAKRDMLYNEVMAKALDIEVNIVSVSNIDELNIYAATQQGMAQVLENLHCKPQAALIDAMPVKVPGMKIESVVHGDALSASIAAASIIAKVTRDRIMERLDLVYPAYGFAHNKGYGSGAHMQAVSEHGATRWHRRSFEPVKSMQLPPVAAEENILYAPQTDNYEYPVEE
;
A
#
# COMPACT_ATOMS: atom_id res chain seq x y z
N MET A 1 5.80 -8.77 45.06
CA MET A 1 6.03 -9.31 43.71
C MET A 1 7.51 -9.25 43.35
N ASN A 2 8.03 -10.29 42.70
CA ASN A 2 9.38 -10.29 42.14
C ASN A 2 9.39 -9.58 40.76
N ILE A 3 10.58 -9.35 40.19
CA ILE A 3 10.72 -8.62 38.93
C ILE A 3 10.08 -9.35 37.73
N THR A 4 10.08 -10.68 37.76
CA THR A 4 9.47 -11.48 36.67
C THR A 4 7.95 -11.38 36.72
N GLU A 5 7.34 -11.50 37.88
CA GLU A 5 5.89 -11.33 38.10
C GLU A 5 5.44 -9.93 37.69
N ILE A 6 6.25 -8.88 37.95
CA ILE A 6 5.96 -7.49 37.55
C ILE A 6 6.02 -7.34 36.01
N LYS A 7 6.99 -7.98 35.36
CA LYS A 7 7.06 -7.97 33.88
C LYS A 7 5.84 -8.61 33.25
N GLU A 8 5.40 -9.76 33.76
CA GLU A 8 4.21 -10.45 33.28
C GLU A 8 2.94 -9.63 33.53
N LEU A 9 2.80 -9.02 34.70
CA LEU A 9 1.69 -8.13 35.02
C LEU A 9 1.64 -6.92 34.03
N LEU A 10 2.79 -6.27 33.81
CA LEU A 10 2.89 -5.11 32.90
C LEU A 10 2.83 -5.48 31.42
N ALA A 11 2.98 -6.76 31.05
CA ALA A 11 2.72 -7.26 29.71
C ALA A 11 1.21 -7.40 29.41
N GLY A 12 0.40 -7.61 30.45
CA GLY A 12 -1.06 -7.68 30.37
C GLY A 12 -1.72 -6.30 30.57
N THR A 13 -2.91 -6.33 31.20
CA THR A 13 -3.72 -5.15 31.55
C THR A 13 -3.79 -4.99 33.07
N PRO A 14 -2.78 -4.39 33.72
CA PRO A 14 -2.79 -4.18 35.18
C PRO A 14 -3.91 -3.24 35.60
N THR A 15 -4.47 -3.51 36.80
CA THR A 15 -5.48 -2.62 37.39
C THR A 15 -4.85 -1.31 37.91
N ALA A 16 -5.69 -0.28 38.11
CA ALA A 16 -5.24 0.98 38.67
C ALA A 16 -4.58 0.82 40.07
N GLU A 17 -5.07 -0.11 40.89
CA GLU A 17 -4.51 -0.41 42.21
C GLU A 17 -3.13 -1.07 42.09
N GLN A 18 -2.96 -2.01 41.15
CA GLN A 18 -1.66 -2.61 40.86
C GLN A 18 -0.64 -1.61 40.39
N LEU A 19 -1.04 -0.69 39.50
CA LEU A 19 -0.17 0.40 39.04
C LEU A 19 0.21 1.37 40.17
N ALA A 20 -0.72 1.71 41.06
CA ALA A 20 -0.45 2.52 42.24
C ALA A 20 0.57 1.85 43.17
N THR A 21 0.42 0.53 43.39
CA THR A 21 1.36 -0.26 44.20
C THR A 21 2.77 -0.27 43.59
N LEU A 22 2.88 -0.42 42.25
CA LEU A 22 4.17 -0.37 41.55
C LEU A 22 4.78 1.03 41.53
N ALA A 23 3.97 2.08 41.50
CA ALA A 23 4.42 3.45 41.58
C ALA A 23 5.06 3.81 42.94
N ALA A 24 4.56 3.20 44.02
CA ALA A 24 5.11 3.33 45.38
C ALA A 24 6.34 2.45 45.65
N ASP A 25 6.72 1.57 44.74
CA ASP A 25 7.86 0.65 44.90
C ASP A 25 9.16 1.36 44.52
N GLU A 26 10.04 1.60 45.51
CA GLU A 26 11.30 2.36 45.32
C GLU A 26 12.41 1.56 44.63
N ARG A 27 12.22 0.27 44.34
CA ARG A 27 13.21 -0.55 43.65
C ARG A 27 13.47 -0.03 42.23
N LYS A 28 14.72 0.35 41.92
CA LYS A 28 15.11 0.89 40.60
C LYS A 28 14.65 0.01 39.43
N GLY A 29 14.66 -1.32 39.60
CA GLY A 29 14.20 -2.28 38.58
C GLY A 29 12.69 -2.15 38.30
N VAL A 30 11.88 -1.92 39.34
CA VAL A 30 10.42 -1.73 39.21
C VAL A 30 10.11 -0.40 38.54
N GLN A 31 10.76 0.69 38.98
CA GLN A 31 10.60 2.01 38.40
C GLN A 31 10.96 2.02 36.91
N LYS A 32 12.04 1.34 36.49
CA LYS A 32 12.39 1.20 35.07
C LYS A 32 11.33 0.46 34.27
N LEU A 33 10.74 -0.61 34.80
CA LEU A 33 9.66 -1.36 34.15
C LEU A 33 8.39 -0.53 34.02
N LEU A 34 8.01 0.20 35.09
CA LEU A 34 6.86 1.08 35.08
C LEU A 34 7.02 2.24 34.09
N ALA A 35 8.20 2.86 34.03
CA ALA A 35 8.50 3.89 33.04
C ALA A 35 8.41 3.36 31.59
N ALA A 36 8.90 2.15 31.35
CA ALA A 36 8.80 1.51 30.04
C ALA A 36 7.33 1.20 29.67
N TYR A 37 6.52 0.76 30.65
CA TYR A 37 5.08 0.54 30.48
C TYR A 37 4.35 1.84 30.13
N ASN A 38 4.56 2.91 30.90
CA ASN A 38 3.95 4.22 30.64
C ASN A 38 4.31 4.75 29.25
N LYS A 39 5.60 4.67 28.89
CA LYS A 39 6.05 5.08 27.53
C LYS A 39 5.39 4.26 26.42
N ARG A 40 5.10 2.97 26.65
CA ARG A 40 4.35 2.14 25.71
C ARG A 40 2.90 2.62 25.56
N LEU A 41 2.24 2.96 26.69
CA LEU A 41 0.88 3.50 26.68
C LEU A 41 0.81 4.87 25.98
N GLU A 42 1.74 5.77 26.26
CA GLU A 42 1.84 7.06 25.60
C GLU A 42 2.01 6.93 24.09
N LYS A 43 2.89 6.02 23.65
CA LYS A 43 3.06 5.73 22.21
C LYS A 43 1.80 5.16 21.57
N ALA A 44 1.11 4.26 22.26
CA ALA A 44 -0.14 3.69 21.76
C ALA A 44 -1.25 4.75 21.66
N ALA A 45 -1.34 5.64 22.65
CA ALA A 45 -2.29 6.75 22.62
C ALA A 45 -1.99 7.74 21.49
N ALA A 46 -0.72 8.16 21.35
CA ALA A 46 -0.28 9.05 20.27
C ALA A 46 -0.54 8.42 18.87
N GLU A 47 -0.31 7.11 18.71
CA GLU A 47 -0.58 6.41 17.47
C GLU A 47 -2.08 6.36 17.15
N LYS A 48 -2.92 6.13 18.15
CA LYS A 48 -4.38 6.17 17.99
C LYS A 48 -4.85 7.56 17.59
N GLU A 49 -4.30 8.60 18.19
CA GLU A 49 -4.61 9.99 17.84
C GLU A 49 -4.17 10.32 16.42
N ARG A 50 -2.95 9.92 16.02
CA ARG A 50 -2.43 10.07 14.65
C ARG A 50 -3.33 9.39 13.63
N PHE A 51 -3.70 8.13 13.86
CA PHE A 51 -4.60 7.40 12.97
C PHE A 51 -5.99 8.04 12.91
N THR A 52 -6.48 8.53 14.05
CA THR A 52 -7.75 9.28 14.13
C THR A 52 -7.72 10.54 13.28
N ALA A 53 -6.59 11.24 13.23
CA ALA A 53 -6.40 12.39 12.35
C ALA A 53 -6.40 12.02 10.87
N MET A 54 -5.85 10.86 10.50
CA MET A 54 -5.89 10.34 9.12
C MET A 54 -7.31 9.96 8.65
N LEU A 55 -8.27 9.79 9.55
CA LEU A 55 -9.68 9.55 9.21
C LEU A 55 -10.50 10.84 9.07
N LYS A 56 -9.86 12.01 9.04
CA LYS A 56 -10.59 13.29 8.99
C LYS A 56 -11.45 13.41 7.75
N LEU A 57 -10.90 13.16 6.57
CA LEU A 57 -11.61 13.28 5.30
C LEU A 57 -12.75 12.26 5.19
N GLU A 58 -12.51 11.04 5.61
CA GLU A 58 -13.55 10.00 5.66
C GLU A 58 -14.70 10.42 6.58
N ARG A 59 -14.40 11.00 7.75
CA ARG A 59 -15.42 11.48 8.70
C ARG A 59 -16.24 12.64 8.15
N GLU A 60 -15.64 13.55 7.41
CA GLU A 60 -16.34 14.63 6.72
C GLU A 60 -17.36 14.05 5.73
N LEU A 61 -16.97 13.06 4.91
CA LEU A 61 -17.86 12.38 3.97
C LEU A 61 -18.94 11.55 4.69
N TYR A 62 -18.60 10.88 5.80
CA TYR A 62 -19.62 10.19 6.62
C TYR A 62 -20.65 11.17 7.20
N ALA A 63 -20.25 12.37 7.61
CA ALA A 63 -21.16 13.41 8.10
C ALA A 63 -22.09 13.96 7.01
N GLU A 64 -21.67 13.89 5.74
CA GLU A 64 -22.49 14.23 4.57
C GLU A 64 -23.47 13.09 4.17
N GLY A 65 -23.43 11.94 4.84
CA GLY A 65 -24.34 10.81 4.61
C GLY A 65 -23.78 9.71 3.72
N CYS A 66 -22.49 9.75 3.33
CA CYS A 66 -21.85 8.61 2.69
C CYS A 66 -21.69 7.48 3.72
N GLU A 67 -21.92 6.24 3.31
CA GLU A 67 -21.72 5.05 4.16
C GLU A 67 -20.44 4.28 3.81
N LEU A 68 -20.11 4.25 2.53
CA LEU A 68 -18.93 3.58 1.99
C LEU A 68 -18.06 4.60 1.25
N ILE A 69 -16.79 4.65 1.63
CA ILE A 69 -15.79 5.56 1.06
C ILE A 69 -14.61 4.73 0.60
N ALA A 70 -14.22 4.87 -0.66
CA ALA A 70 -13.02 4.24 -1.21
C ALA A 70 -11.83 5.19 -1.13
N GLY A 71 -10.65 4.68 -0.76
CA GLY A 71 -9.38 5.34 -1.00
C GLY A 71 -8.73 4.75 -2.24
N VAL A 72 -8.11 5.57 -3.09
CA VAL A 72 -7.44 5.13 -4.32
C VAL A 72 -6.05 5.72 -4.41
N ASP A 73 -5.07 4.87 -4.74
CA ASP A 73 -3.68 5.29 -5.01
C ASP A 73 -3.05 4.35 -6.06
N GLU A 74 -1.88 4.75 -6.58
CA GLU A 74 -1.13 4.01 -7.56
C GLU A 74 0.34 3.80 -7.18
N ALA A 75 0.93 2.76 -7.75
CA ALA A 75 2.37 2.51 -7.71
C ALA A 75 2.91 2.28 -9.12
N GLY A 76 4.03 2.96 -9.43
CA GLY A 76 4.73 2.69 -10.68
C GLY A 76 4.47 3.66 -11.82
N ARG A 77 4.15 4.93 -11.57
CA ARG A 77 4.05 5.96 -12.64
C ARG A 77 5.39 6.31 -13.27
N GLY A 78 6.43 6.51 -12.46
CA GLY A 78 7.73 7.00 -12.90
C GLY A 78 8.74 5.98 -13.45
N PRO A 79 8.67 4.66 -13.16
CA PRO A 79 9.63 3.68 -13.67
C PRO A 79 9.63 3.55 -15.20
N LEU A 80 10.79 3.17 -15.73
CA LEU A 80 11.01 2.88 -17.16
C LEU A 80 10.51 1.49 -17.56
N ALA A 81 10.30 0.60 -16.59
CA ALA A 81 9.86 -0.76 -16.81
C ALA A 81 8.82 -1.20 -15.77
N GLY A 82 7.99 -2.15 -16.17
CA GLY A 82 6.96 -2.76 -15.36
C GLY A 82 5.60 -2.05 -15.44
N PRO A 83 4.55 -2.70 -14.92
CA PRO A 83 3.20 -2.19 -14.97
C PRO A 83 2.99 -0.99 -14.05
N LEU A 84 1.91 -0.26 -14.30
CA LEU A 84 1.30 0.63 -13.32
C LEU A 84 0.28 -0.21 -12.53
N VAL A 85 0.34 -0.16 -11.20
CA VAL A 85 -0.61 -0.85 -10.33
C VAL A 85 -1.42 0.18 -9.58
N ILE A 86 -2.73 0.07 -9.65
CA ILE A 86 -3.70 0.95 -9.01
C ILE A 86 -4.53 0.10 -8.06
N ALA A 87 -4.78 0.60 -6.86
CA ALA A 87 -5.65 -0.06 -5.90
C ALA A 87 -6.74 0.88 -5.40
N ALA A 88 -7.92 0.31 -5.14
CA ALA A 88 -9.00 0.93 -4.39
C ALA A 88 -9.28 0.10 -3.14
N VAL A 89 -9.45 0.75 -2.00
CA VAL A 89 -9.69 0.10 -0.71
C VAL A 89 -10.85 0.78 0.01
N ILE A 90 -11.84 0.00 0.46
CA ILE A 90 -12.90 0.47 1.36
C ILE A 90 -12.61 -0.09 2.76
N LEU A 91 -12.37 0.80 3.72
CA LEU A 91 -12.14 0.44 5.11
C LEU A 91 -13.45 0.51 5.93
N PRO A 92 -13.61 -0.33 6.97
CA PRO A 92 -14.68 -0.16 7.94
C PRO A 92 -14.58 1.19 8.65
N LYS A 93 -15.72 1.78 9.00
CA LYS A 93 -15.81 3.10 9.66
C LYS A 93 -15.03 3.18 10.98
N ASP A 94 -15.03 2.10 11.75
CA ASP A 94 -14.38 2.02 13.07
C ASP A 94 -13.03 1.28 13.03
N VAL A 95 -12.40 1.21 11.86
CA VAL A 95 -11.11 0.54 11.69
C VAL A 95 -10.00 1.24 12.47
N PHE A 96 -9.06 0.45 12.97
CA PHE A 96 -7.76 0.92 13.43
C PHE A 96 -6.65 0.01 12.87
N ILE A 97 -5.70 0.60 12.16
CA ILE A 97 -4.52 -0.08 11.57
C ILE A 97 -3.28 0.65 12.07
N SER A 98 -2.60 0.05 13.05
CA SER A 98 -1.44 0.66 13.69
C SER A 98 -0.24 0.77 12.76
N GLY A 99 0.31 1.97 12.65
CA GLY A 99 1.46 2.27 11.80
C GLY A 99 1.13 2.44 10.32
N LEU A 100 -0.15 2.48 9.94
CA LEU A 100 -0.55 2.85 8.58
C LEU A 100 -0.03 4.24 8.25
N ASN A 101 0.66 4.40 7.13
CA ASN A 101 1.28 5.65 6.69
C ASN A 101 1.59 5.57 5.19
N ASP A 102 2.03 6.67 4.58
CA ASP A 102 2.60 6.70 3.23
C ASP A 102 3.58 5.54 3.02
N SER A 103 3.30 4.72 2.01
CA SER A 103 4.07 3.49 1.72
C SER A 103 5.56 3.73 1.46
N LYS A 104 5.93 4.93 1.01
CA LYS A 104 7.31 5.34 0.71
C LYS A 104 8.14 5.57 1.99
N GLN A 105 7.47 5.89 3.11
CA GLN A 105 8.12 6.10 4.42
C GLN A 105 8.30 4.80 5.21
N LEU A 106 7.78 3.68 4.74
CA LEU A 106 7.79 2.42 5.43
C LEU A 106 8.89 1.48 4.91
N SER A 107 9.48 0.68 5.80
CA SER A 107 10.33 -0.43 5.38
C SER A 107 9.54 -1.52 4.65
N ALA A 108 10.19 -2.33 3.82
CA ALA A 108 9.54 -3.43 3.10
C ALA A 108 8.80 -4.38 4.06
N ALA A 109 9.45 -4.81 5.14
CA ALA A 109 8.84 -5.70 6.14
C ALA A 109 7.60 -5.06 6.80
N LYS A 110 7.61 -3.74 7.07
CA LYS A 110 6.44 -3.05 7.63
C LYS A 110 5.32 -2.93 6.61
N ARG A 111 5.64 -2.68 5.33
CA ARG A 111 4.64 -2.69 4.25
C ARG A 111 3.97 -4.05 4.10
N ASP A 112 4.73 -5.16 4.13
CA ASP A 112 4.17 -6.51 4.04
C ASP A 112 3.25 -6.84 5.22
N MET A 113 3.62 -6.43 6.44
CA MET A 113 2.74 -6.58 7.61
C MET A 113 1.43 -5.80 7.42
N LEU A 114 1.52 -4.53 7.01
CA LEU A 114 0.35 -3.68 6.79
C LEU A 114 -0.49 -4.14 5.59
N TYR A 115 0.12 -4.66 4.53
CA TYR A 115 -0.59 -5.29 3.43
C TYR A 115 -1.52 -6.39 3.93
N ASN A 116 -0.99 -7.33 4.74
CA ASN A 116 -1.80 -8.41 5.30
C ASN A 116 -2.88 -7.89 6.25
N GLU A 117 -2.59 -6.85 7.03
CA GLU A 117 -3.57 -6.24 7.93
C GLU A 117 -4.70 -5.52 7.18
N VAL A 118 -4.38 -4.80 6.09
CA VAL A 118 -5.37 -4.18 5.20
C VAL A 118 -6.22 -5.26 4.53
N MET A 119 -5.60 -6.31 3.96
CA MET A 119 -6.32 -7.44 3.34
C MET A 119 -7.31 -8.11 4.30
N ALA A 120 -6.95 -8.21 5.59
CA ALA A 120 -7.80 -8.84 6.60
C ALA A 120 -8.93 -7.93 7.12
N LYS A 121 -8.79 -6.60 7.03
CA LYS A 121 -9.72 -5.64 7.64
C LYS A 121 -10.58 -4.87 6.66
N ALA A 122 -10.17 -4.75 5.40
CA ALA A 122 -10.93 -4.02 4.40
C ALA A 122 -12.28 -4.70 4.12
N LEU A 123 -13.29 -3.90 3.84
CA LEU A 123 -14.60 -4.36 3.37
C LEU A 123 -14.54 -4.80 1.91
N ASP A 124 -13.73 -4.10 1.11
CA ASP A 124 -13.54 -4.41 -0.31
C ASP A 124 -12.19 -3.88 -0.77
N ILE A 125 -11.58 -4.60 -1.71
CA ILE A 125 -10.30 -4.23 -2.34
C ILE A 125 -10.38 -4.59 -3.81
N GLU A 126 -10.06 -3.64 -4.67
CA GLU A 126 -9.90 -3.87 -6.11
C GLU A 126 -8.51 -3.41 -6.55
N VAL A 127 -7.88 -4.20 -7.43
CA VAL A 127 -6.55 -3.90 -7.96
C VAL A 127 -6.56 -4.00 -9.48
N ASN A 128 -6.12 -2.93 -10.15
CA ASN A 128 -5.90 -2.92 -11.60
C ASN A 128 -4.42 -2.90 -11.92
N ILE A 129 -3.98 -3.84 -12.74
CA ILE A 129 -2.61 -3.94 -13.26
C ILE A 129 -2.63 -3.46 -14.71
N VAL A 130 -2.30 -2.18 -14.90
CA VAL A 130 -2.25 -1.55 -16.23
C VAL A 130 -0.97 -1.98 -16.94
N SER A 131 -1.11 -2.62 -18.09
CA SER A 131 0.01 -3.15 -18.88
C SER A 131 0.92 -2.06 -19.44
N VAL A 132 2.15 -2.43 -19.74
CA VAL A 132 3.11 -1.53 -20.42
C VAL A 132 2.57 -1.06 -21.77
N SER A 133 1.92 -1.94 -22.55
CA SER A 133 1.31 -1.58 -23.82
C SER A 133 0.23 -0.50 -23.67
N ASN A 134 -0.64 -0.61 -22.68
CA ASN A 134 -1.66 0.40 -22.41
C ASN A 134 -1.05 1.74 -21.97
N ILE A 135 0.06 1.70 -21.20
CA ILE A 135 0.79 2.92 -20.82
C ILE A 135 1.38 3.59 -22.05
N ASP A 136 1.99 2.82 -22.96
CA ASP A 136 2.60 3.35 -24.18
C ASP A 136 1.57 3.88 -25.17
N GLU A 137 0.39 3.26 -25.25
CA GLU A 137 -0.71 3.67 -26.12
C GLU A 137 -1.42 4.94 -25.61
N LEU A 138 -1.76 4.99 -24.34
CA LEU A 138 -2.59 6.06 -23.75
C LEU A 138 -1.78 7.23 -23.19
N ASN A 139 -0.53 7.10 -22.94
CA ASN A 139 0.37 7.81 -22.02
C ASN A 139 0.04 7.54 -20.53
N ILE A 140 1.03 7.80 -19.67
CA ILE A 140 0.93 7.46 -18.24
C ILE A 140 -0.18 8.21 -17.50
N TYR A 141 -0.47 9.46 -17.88
CA TYR A 141 -1.51 10.26 -17.24
C TYR A 141 -2.90 9.68 -17.52
N ALA A 142 -3.21 9.45 -18.79
CA ALA A 142 -4.50 8.90 -19.21
C ALA A 142 -4.68 7.46 -18.71
N ALA A 143 -3.63 6.64 -18.76
CA ALA A 143 -3.64 5.27 -18.23
C ALA A 143 -3.90 5.25 -16.70
N THR A 144 -3.32 6.20 -15.94
CA THR A 144 -3.59 6.33 -14.51
C THR A 144 -5.05 6.72 -14.27
N GLN A 145 -5.52 7.75 -14.95
CA GLN A 145 -6.88 8.27 -14.79
C GLN A 145 -7.95 7.20 -15.11
N GLN A 146 -7.77 6.51 -16.24
CA GLN A 146 -8.67 5.43 -16.65
C GLN A 146 -8.62 4.25 -15.68
N GLY A 147 -7.42 3.84 -15.26
CA GLY A 147 -7.26 2.74 -14.33
C GLY A 147 -7.86 3.03 -12.94
N MET A 148 -7.80 4.28 -12.47
CA MET A 148 -8.44 4.70 -11.22
C MET A 148 -9.98 4.69 -11.34
N ALA A 149 -10.53 5.08 -12.48
CA ALA A 149 -11.97 4.95 -12.71
C ALA A 149 -12.40 3.47 -12.70
N GLN A 150 -11.64 2.61 -13.37
CA GLN A 150 -11.94 1.18 -13.46
C GLN A 150 -11.93 0.48 -12.10
N VAL A 151 -10.95 0.74 -11.21
CA VAL A 151 -10.94 0.10 -9.89
C VAL A 151 -12.15 0.52 -9.06
N LEU A 152 -12.61 1.77 -9.18
CA LEU A 152 -13.81 2.25 -8.48
C LEU A 152 -15.09 1.62 -9.03
N GLU A 153 -15.19 1.46 -10.35
CA GLU A 153 -16.32 0.83 -11.01
C GLU A 153 -16.41 -0.68 -10.72
N ASN A 154 -15.27 -1.33 -10.53
CA ASN A 154 -15.17 -2.78 -10.31
C ASN A 154 -15.37 -3.20 -8.85
N LEU A 155 -15.22 -2.30 -7.86
CA LEU A 155 -15.52 -2.63 -6.47
C LEU A 155 -16.89 -3.30 -6.33
N HIS A 156 -16.96 -4.39 -5.58
CA HIS A 156 -18.22 -5.10 -5.29
C HIS A 156 -19.13 -4.25 -4.42
N CYS A 157 -18.58 -3.69 -3.35
CA CYS A 157 -19.24 -2.68 -2.52
C CYS A 157 -19.24 -1.36 -3.29
N LYS A 158 -20.40 -0.82 -3.64
CA LYS A 158 -20.51 0.43 -4.42
C LYS A 158 -20.36 1.64 -3.49
N PRO A 159 -19.18 2.30 -3.43
CA PRO A 159 -18.98 3.47 -2.59
C PRO A 159 -19.74 4.68 -3.12
N GLN A 160 -20.23 5.53 -2.21
CA GLN A 160 -20.88 6.81 -2.57
C GLN A 160 -19.83 7.90 -2.82
N ALA A 161 -18.65 7.76 -2.20
CA ALA A 161 -17.54 8.70 -2.39
C ALA A 161 -16.20 7.99 -2.52
N ALA A 162 -15.24 8.65 -3.17
CA ALA A 162 -13.86 8.21 -3.22
C ALA A 162 -12.89 9.37 -2.97
N LEU A 163 -11.84 9.09 -2.20
CA LEU A 163 -10.68 9.92 -1.96
C LEU A 163 -9.53 9.39 -2.84
N ILE A 164 -8.95 10.22 -3.69
CA ILE A 164 -7.95 9.81 -4.69
C ILE A 164 -6.68 10.64 -4.49
N ASP A 165 -5.49 10.00 -4.48
CA ASP A 165 -4.22 10.73 -4.42
C ASP A 165 -3.99 11.52 -5.71
N ALA A 166 -4.01 12.85 -5.59
CA ALA A 166 -3.59 13.87 -6.56
C ALA A 166 -4.06 13.71 -8.03
N MET A 167 -5.05 12.84 -8.35
CA MET A 167 -5.51 12.61 -9.72
C MET A 167 -6.98 13.00 -9.89
N PRO A 168 -7.32 13.86 -10.86
CA PRO A 168 -8.72 14.16 -11.17
C PRO A 168 -9.36 13.00 -11.95
N VAL A 169 -10.28 12.31 -11.33
CA VAL A 169 -11.06 11.20 -11.90
C VAL A 169 -12.54 11.55 -11.87
N LYS A 170 -13.31 10.98 -12.77
CA LYS A 170 -14.77 11.09 -12.78
C LYS A 170 -15.39 9.71 -12.92
N VAL A 171 -16.28 9.37 -11.99
CA VAL A 171 -17.12 8.18 -12.05
C VAL A 171 -18.57 8.62 -11.90
N PRO A 172 -19.47 8.28 -12.84
CA PRO A 172 -20.87 8.69 -12.77
C PRO A 172 -21.53 8.24 -11.46
N GLY A 173 -22.23 9.18 -10.79
CA GLY A 173 -22.95 8.89 -9.55
C GLY A 173 -22.10 8.79 -8.29
N MET A 174 -20.78 9.00 -8.35
CA MET A 174 -19.87 8.95 -7.22
C MET A 174 -19.28 10.33 -6.93
N LYS A 175 -19.25 10.75 -5.66
CA LYS A 175 -18.53 11.96 -5.24
C LYS A 175 -17.04 11.64 -5.20
N ILE A 176 -16.25 12.38 -5.98
CA ILE A 176 -14.78 12.20 -6.06
C ILE A 176 -14.10 13.41 -5.45
N GLU A 177 -13.18 13.17 -4.52
CA GLU A 177 -12.28 14.18 -3.97
C GLU A 177 -10.83 13.82 -4.26
N SER A 178 -10.15 14.71 -5.00
CA SER A 178 -8.71 14.58 -5.28
C SER A 178 -7.92 15.27 -4.17
N VAL A 179 -7.07 14.52 -3.48
CA VAL A 179 -6.33 14.96 -2.29
C VAL A 179 -4.84 14.95 -2.58
N VAL A 180 -4.20 16.12 -2.58
CA VAL A 180 -2.74 16.20 -2.74
C VAL A 180 -2.07 15.65 -1.48
N HIS A 181 -1.12 14.73 -1.64
CA HIS A 181 -0.50 13.97 -0.54
C HIS A 181 -1.53 13.15 0.27
N GLY A 182 -2.50 12.59 -0.43
CA GLY A 182 -3.62 11.86 0.18
C GLY A 182 -3.18 10.65 1.00
N ASP A 183 -2.11 9.98 0.61
CA ASP A 183 -1.48 8.86 1.31
C ASP A 183 -0.98 9.20 2.73
N ALA A 184 -0.72 10.48 3.01
CA ALA A 184 -0.40 10.97 4.36
C ALA A 184 -1.63 11.49 5.13
N LEU A 185 -2.73 11.83 4.46
CA LEU A 185 -3.89 12.55 5.02
C LEU A 185 -5.14 11.68 5.18
N SER A 186 -5.28 10.60 4.42
CA SER A 186 -6.42 9.69 4.42
C SER A 186 -5.98 8.26 4.72
N ALA A 187 -6.65 7.61 5.66
CA ALA A 187 -6.38 6.22 5.98
C ALA A 187 -6.74 5.27 4.82
N SER A 188 -7.81 5.58 4.09
CA SER A 188 -8.24 4.79 2.93
C SER A 188 -7.26 4.89 1.76
N ILE A 189 -6.73 6.10 1.48
CA ILE A 189 -5.70 6.29 0.45
C ILE A 189 -4.40 5.61 0.88
N ALA A 190 -3.97 5.75 2.15
CA ALA A 190 -2.78 5.08 2.67
C ALA A 190 -2.87 3.55 2.56
N ALA A 191 -4.04 2.98 2.81
CA ALA A 191 -4.28 1.56 2.62
C ALA A 191 -4.15 1.16 1.14
N ALA A 192 -4.74 1.91 0.22
CA ALA A 192 -4.63 1.70 -1.22
C ALA A 192 -3.16 1.81 -1.69
N SER A 193 -2.41 2.80 -1.19
CA SER A 193 -0.98 2.99 -1.46
C SER A 193 -0.17 1.72 -1.12
N ILE A 194 -0.42 1.12 0.05
CA ILE A 194 0.25 -0.11 0.47
C ILE A 194 -0.13 -1.28 -0.43
N ILE A 195 -1.41 -1.46 -0.75
CA ILE A 195 -1.86 -2.55 -1.63
C ILE A 195 -1.22 -2.40 -3.01
N ALA A 196 -1.28 -1.22 -3.62
CA ALA A 196 -0.68 -0.96 -4.93
C ALA A 196 0.85 -1.18 -4.91
N LYS A 197 1.54 -0.64 -3.89
CA LYS A 197 3.01 -0.72 -3.78
C LYS A 197 3.49 -2.14 -3.59
N VAL A 198 2.93 -2.89 -2.64
CA VAL A 198 3.36 -4.28 -2.36
C VAL A 198 3.05 -5.18 -3.55
N THR A 199 1.87 -5.04 -4.15
CA THR A 199 1.50 -5.81 -5.36
C THR A 199 2.49 -5.55 -6.48
N ARG A 200 2.82 -4.29 -6.76
CA ARG A 200 3.79 -3.95 -7.80
C ARG A 200 5.18 -4.46 -7.48
N ASP A 201 5.65 -4.30 -6.27
CA ASP A 201 7.00 -4.74 -5.87
C ASP A 201 7.16 -6.26 -6.03
N ARG A 202 6.14 -7.04 -5.69
CA ARG A 202 6.10 -8.50 -5.92
C ARG A 202 6.11 -8.87 -7.41
N ILE A 203 5.41 -8.10 -8.27
CA ILE A 203 5.50 -8.29 -9.73
C ILE A 203 6.93 -8.04 -10.21
N MET A 204 7.57 -6.96 -9.77
CA MET A 204 8.94 -6.63 -10.19
C MET A 204 9.97 -7.67 -9.70
N GLU A 205 9.78 -8.24 -8.52
CA GLU A 205 10.59 -9.36 -8.00
C GLU A 205 10.45 -10.63 -8.84
N ARG A 206 9.21 -10.95 -9.27
CA ARG A 206 8.99 -12.07 -10.21
C ARG A 206 9.63 -11.81 -11.58
N LEU A 207 9.55 -10.58 -12.07
CA LEU A 207 10.22 -10.19 -13.33
C LEU A 207 11.74 -10.30 -13.26
N ASP A 208 12.33 -10.05 -12.10
CA ASP A 208 13.79 -10.21 -11.88
C ASP A 208 14.24 -11.66 -12.07
N LEU A 209 13.41 -12.64 -11.68
CA LEU A 209 13.70 -14.05 -11.89
C LEU A 209 13.77 -14.43 -13.38
N VAL A 210 12.98 -13.73 -14.22
CA VAL A 210 12.92 -13.97 -15.67
C VAL A 210 13.99 -13.15 -16.42
N TYR A 211 14.27 -11.94 -15.92
CA TYR A 211 15.18 -10.98 -16.53
C TYR A 211 16.26 -10.50 -15.54
N PRO A 212 17.10 -11.40 -15.01
CA PRO A 212 18.02 -11.08 -13.91
C PRO A 212 19.06 -10.00 -14.26
N ALA A 213 19.37 -9.83 -15.55
CA ALA A 213 20.33 -8.82 -16.00
C ALA A 213 19.88 -7.38 -15.69
N TYR A 214 18.57 -7.13 -15.54
CA TYR A 214 18.03 -5.78 -15.34
C TYR A 214 17.91 -5.36 -13.87
N GLY A 215 18.02 -6.29 -12.91
CA GLY A 215 17.99 -6.02 -11.47
C GLY A 215 16.64 -5.45 -10.97
N PHE A 216 15.52 -5.90 -11.52
CA PHE A 216 14.17 -5.40 -11.21
C PHE A 216 13.78 -5.61 -9.75
N ALA A 217 14.30 -6.61 -9.07
CA ALA A 217 14.08 -6.82 -7.64
C ALA A 217 14.62 -5.65 -6.79
N HIS A 218 15.69 -4.98 -7.24
CA HIS A 218 16.28 -3.86 -6.53
C HIS A 218 15.76 -2.52 -7.02
N ASN A 219 15.84 -2.26 -8.33
CA ASN A 219 15.52 -0.97 -8.90
C ASN A 219 14.01 -0.76 -9.15
N LYS A 220 13.18 -1.81 -9.03
CA LYS A 220 11.73 -1.78 -9.27
C LYS A 220 11.34 -1.14 -10.60
N GLY A 221 12.24 -1.23 -11.61
CA GLY A 221 12.06 -0.67 -12.95
C GLY A 221 12.45 0.80 -13.09
N TYR A 222 12.94 1.46 -12.03
CA TYR A 222 13.46 2.83 -12.14
C TYR A 222 14.79 2.85 -12.88
N GLY A 223 15.08 3.94 -13.60
CA GLY A 223 16.28 4.14 -14.41
C GLY A 223 17.54 4.39 -13.59
N SER A 224 17.91 3.45 -12.73
CA SER A 224 19.21 3.46 -12.08
C SER A 224 20.35 3.25 -13.08
N GLY A 225 21.58 3.68 -12.74
CA GLY A 225 22.74 3.48 -13.64
C GLY A 225 22.91 2.02 -14.08
N ALA A 226 22.76 1.08 -13.16
CA ALA A 226 22.84 -0.36 -13.48
C ALA A 226 21.70 -0.82 -14.41
N HIS A 227 20.47 -0.33 -14.20
CA HIS A 227 19.35 -0.66 -15.09
C HIS A 227 19.56 -0.10 -16.50
N MET A 228 20.03 1.15 -16.60
CA MET A 228 20.31 1.78 -17.90
C MET A 228 21.45 1.10 -18.65
N GLN A 229 22.50 0.66 -17.92
CA GLN A 229 23.57 -0.14 -18.50
C GLN A 229 23.02 -1.47 -19.06
N ALA A 230 22.21 -2.20 -18.28
CA ALA A 230 21.59 -3.44 -18.73
C ALA A 230 20.72 -3.24 -19.98
N VAL A 231 19.95 -2.14 -20.05
CA VAL A 231 19.15 -1.82 -21.26
C VAL A 231 20.06 -1.53 -22.46
N SER A 232 21.20 -0.88 -22.26
CA SER A 232 22.18 -0.63 -23.34
C SER A 232 22.84 -1.91 -23.85
N GLU A 233 23.15 -2.84 -22.95
CA GLU A 233 23.87 -4.09 -23.27
C GLU A 233 22.94 -5.19 -23.83
N HIS A 234 21.74 -5.33 -23.26
CA HIS A 234 20.81 -6.43 -23.56
C HIS A 234 19.58 -6.00 -24.34
N GLY A 235 19.39 -4.69 -24.58
CA GLY A 235 18.20 -4.13 -25.21
C GLY A 235 17.04 -3.93 -24.23
N ALA A 236 15.89 -3.57 -24.73
CA ALA A 236 14.66 -3.44 -23.95
C ALA A 236 13.82 -4.71 -24.05
N THR A 237 13.33 -5.17 -22.91
CA THR A 237 12.32 -6.24 -22.86
C THR A 237 10.93 -5.66 -23.17
N ARG A 238 9.91 -6.52 -23.32
CA ARG A 238 8.51 -6.12 -23.46
C ARG A 238 7.97 -5.36 -22.25
N TRP A 239 8.67 -5.40 -21.11
CA TRP A 239 8.30 -4.72 -19.88
C TRP A 239 8.84 -3.30 -19.81
N HIS A 240 9.68 -2.86 -20.76
CA HIS A 240 10.17 -1.49 -20.87
C HIS A 240 9.17 -0.60 -21.60
N ARG A 241 8.89 0.55 -21.04
CA ARG A 241 7.96 1.55 -21.60
C ARG A 241 8.62 2.33 -22.69
N ARG A 242 8.24 2.05 -23.92
CA ARG A 242 8.84 2.64 -25.10
C ARG A 242 8.45 4.11 -25.33
N SER A 243 7.42 4.58 -24.65
CA SER A 243 7.03 6.00 -24.62
C SER A 243 7.84 6.84 -23.62
N PHE A 244 8.64 6.23 -22.74
CA PHE A 244 9.38 6.92 -21.67
C PHE A 244 10.83 7.20 -22.09
N GLU A 245 11.32 8.43 -21.84
CA GLU A 245 12.74 8.72 -21.95
C GLU A 245 13.53 8.11 -20.79
N PRO A 246 14.75 7.62 -21.04
CA PRO A 246 15.48 7.62 -22.32
C PRO A 246 15.19 6.41 -23.22
N VAL A 247 14.36 5.46 -22.82
CA VAL A 247 14.04 4.24 -23.60
C VAL A 247 13.50 4.59 -24.99
N LYS A 248 12.66 5.62 -25.05
CA LYS A 248 12.07 6.14 -26.30
C LYS A 248 13.13 6.58 -27.31
N SER A 249 14.17 7.27 -26.87
CA SER A 249 15.24 7.78 -27.74
C SER A 249 16.30 6.73 -28.08
N MET A 250 16.30 5.56 -27.42
CA MET A 250 17.20 4.48 -27.74
C MET A 250 16.73 3.74 -29.00
N GLN A 251 17.62 3.54 -29.97
CA GLN A 251 17.34 2.72 -31.14
C GLN A 251 17.39 1.23 -30.76
N LEU A 252 16.39 0.78 -30.04
CA LEU A 252 16.31 -0.58 -29.56
C LEU A 252 15.69 -1.50 -30.61
N PRO A 253 16.16 -2.74 -30.75
CA PRO A 253 15.56 -3.71 -31.62
C PRO A 253 14.07 -3.95 -31.24
N PRO A 254 13.21 -4.40 -32.18
CA PRO A 254 11.87 -4.80 -31.86
C PRO A 254 11.89 -5.88 -30.75
N VAL A 255 10.93 -5.80 -29.85
CA VAL A 255 10.77 -6.84 -28.81
C VAL A 255 10.42 -8.14 -29.49
N ALA A 256 11.23 -9.19 -29.36
CA ALA A 256 10.87 -10.52 -29.81
C ALA A 256 9.54 -10.92 -29.15
N ALA A 257 8.68 -11.58 -29.91
CA ALA A 257 7.45 -12.17 -29.38
C ALA A 257 7.81 -13.32 -28.43
N GLU A 258 8.10 -12.99 -27.18
CA GLU A 258 8.34 -13.99 -26.15
C GLU A 258 7.01 -14.48 -25.59
N GLU A 259 6.97 -15.79 -25.36
CA GLU A 259 5.78 -16.52 -24.91
C GLU A 259 5.18 -15.97 -23.62
N ASN A 260 3.87 -16.13 -23.46
CA ASN A 260 3.01 -15.67 -22.35
C ASN A 260 3.29 -16.36 -20.98
N ILE A 261 4.53 -16.40 -20.51
CA ILE A 261 4.92 -17.14 -19.31
C ILE A 261 4.42 -16.50 -18.01
N LEU A 262 4.09 -15.20 -17.98
CA LEU A 262 3.71 -14.49 -16.75
C LEU A 262 2.19 -14.29 -16.54
N TYR A 263 1.38 -14.62 -17.52
CA TYR A 263 -0.09 -14.57 -17.40
C TYR A 263 -0.76 -15.95 -17.31
N ALA A 264 0.00 -17.02 -17.22
CA ALA A 264 -0.58 -18.27 -16.77
C ALA A 264 -1.04 -18.05 -15.32
N PRO A 265 -2.34 -18.20 -15.00
CA PRO A 265 -2.76 -18.24 -13.61
C PRO A 265 -1.98 -19.41 -12.98
N GLN A 266 -1.00 -19.11 -12.15
CA GLN A 266 -0.50 -20.11 -11.23
C GLN A 266 -1.68 -20.38 -10.32
N THR A 267 -2.32 -21.52 -10.53
CA THR A 267 -3.20 -22.16 -9.58
C THR A 267 -2.35 -22.58 -8.39
N ASP A 268 -1.86 -21.62 -7.63
CA ASP A 268 -1.50 -21.83 -6.25
C ASP A 268 -2.84 -22.04 -5.56
N ASN A 269 -3.07 -23.25 -5.09
CA ASN A 269 -4.22 -23.72 -4.36
C ASN A 269 -4.56 -22.81 -3.17
N TYR A 270 -5.16 -21.64 -3.44
CA TYR A 270 -5.95 -20.90 -2.47
C TYR A 270 -7.38 -21.42 -2.64
N GLU A 271 -7.64 -22.57 -2.01
CA GLU A 271 -9.00 -22.96 -1.68
C GLU A 271 -9.55 -21.91 -0.73
N TYR A 272 -10.48 -21.08 -1.22
CA TYR A 272 -11.35 -20.33 -0.34
C TYR A 272 -12.13 -21.35 0.49
N PRO A 273 -12.15 -21.26 1.82
CA PRO A 273 -13.05 -22.09 2.61
C PRO A 273 -14.48 -21.72 2.21
N VAL A 274 -15.14 -22.62 1.51
CA VAL A 274 -16.60 -22.58 1.30
C VAL A 274 -17.18 -23.01 2.65
N GLU A 275 -17.71 -22.08 3.43
CA GLU A 275 -18.54 -22.43 4.57
C GLU A 275 -19.81 -23.09 4.05
N GLU A 276 -20.06 -24.33 4.50
CA GLU A 276 -21.33 -25.03 4.35
C GLU A 276 -22.40 -24.43 5.28
#